data_27fadfaf854b2941bd0a88f6934663b3
#
_entry.id   27fadfaf854b2941bd0a88f6934663b3
#
_cell.length_a   1.000
_cell.length_b   1.000
_cell.length_c   1.000
_cell.angle_alpha   90.00
_cell.angle_beta   90.00
_cell.angle_gamma   90.00
#
_symmetry.space_group_name_H-M   'P 1'
#
loop_
_entity.id
_entity.type
_entity.pdbx_description
1 polymer ?
#
loop_
_entity_poly.entity_id
_entity_poly.type
_entity_poly.pdbx_seq_one_letter_code
_entity_poly.pdbx_strand_id
1 'polypeptide(L)'
;MSEEKDGMIQMALEGIHAGFPSPAQDYMSGVIDLNKELVRHPEATFYGRVVGDSMIDAGINEGDVLVIDKSIEPSEGDMCVCFVDGEFALKFVSFRDPFVQGASVGGQAGSRGGVREVRKAPTSYNILGRRDLWLLPANKKYKPIHIQEGNDFSIWGVVTYVIHKTK
;
A
#
# COMPACT_ATOMS: atom_id res chain seq x y z
N MET A 1 27.25 26.61 -13.64
CA MET A 1 26.44 25.38 -13.67
C MET A 1 25.67 25.36 -12.39
N SER A 2 24.43 25.81 -12.43
CA SER A 2 23.52 25.76 -11.28
C SER A 2 22.96 24.34 -11.17
N GLU A 3 23.36 23.61 -10.13
CA GLU A 3 22.70 22.36 -9.76
C GLU A 3 21.24 22.68 -9.43
N GLU A 4 20.34 22.20 -10.29
CA GLU A 4 18.91 22.23 -10.02
C GLU A 4 18.65 21.41 -8.74
N LYS A 5 18.39 22.13 -7.66
CA LYS A 5 17.79 21.55 -6.43
C LYS A 5 16.29 21.31 -6.66
N ASP A 6 15.98 20.61 -7.74
CA ASP A 6 14.60 20.35 -8.12
C ASP A 6 14.00 19.27 -7.19
N GLY A 7 13.00 19.65 -6.41
CA GLY A 7 12.16 18.74 -5.61
C GLY A 7 12.62 18.44 -4.17
N MET A 8 13.72 19.03 -3.68
CA MET A 8 14.15 18.83 -2.30
C MET A 8 13.51 19.86 -1.35
N ILE A 9 12.75 19.36 -0.39
CA ILE A 9 12.04 20.17 0.62
C ILE A 9 12.71 19.98 1.98
N GLN A 10 12.78 21.06 2.77
CA GLN A 10 13.33 20.99 4.11
C GLN A 10 12.46 20.12 5.03
N MET A 11 13.11 19.30 5.83
CA MET A 11 12.49 18.46 6.84
C MET A 11 12.82 18.99 8.24
N ALA A 12 11.86 18.93 9.17
CA ALA A 12 12.12 19.17 10.58
C ALA A 12 12.99 18.03 11.15
N LEU A 13 14.12 18.35 11.76
CA LEU A 13 15.05 17.37 12.32
C LEU A 13 14.51 16.63 13.53
N GLU A 14 13.69 17.29 14.33
CA GLU A 14 13.01 16.67 15.46
C GLU A 14 11.56 16.34 15.11
N GLY A 15 11.07 15.27 15.72
CA GLY A 15 9.68 14.84 15.52
C GLY A 15 8.68 15.90 15.94
N ILE A 16 7.65 16.13 15.13
CA ILE A 16 6.53 17.00 15.50
C ILE A 16 5.67 16.26 16.53
N HIS A 17 5.63 16.78 17.76
CA HIS A 17 4.83 16.18 18.82
C HIS A 17 3.32 16.40 18.58
N ALA A 18 2.57 15.31 18.48
CA ALA A 18 1.12 15.35 18.34
C ALA A 18 0.38 15.59 19.68
N GLY A 19 1.13 15.77 20.79
CA GLY A 19 0.62 16.04 22.12
C GLY A 19 0.89 17.49 22.56
N PHE A 20 1.55 17.64 23.72
CA PHE A 20 1.93 18.96 24.23
C PHE A 20 3.01 19.61 23.37
N PRO A 21 2.93 20.95 23.14
CA PRO A 21 3.95 21.66 22.39
C PRO A 21 5.30 21.60 23.08
N SER A 22 6.35 21.31 22.33
CA SER A 22 7.74 21.45 22.75
C SER A 22 8.24 22.85 22.37
N PRO A 23 9.17 23.48 23.13
CA PRO A 23 9.75 24.75 22.74
C PRO A 23 10.39 24.66 21.36
N ALA A 24 9.95 25.50 20.43
CA ALA A 24 10.54 25.59 19.11
C ALA A 24 11.89 26.31 19.21
N GLN A 25 12.98 25.58 19.00
CA GLN A 25 14.30 26.13 18.72
C GLN A 25 14.67 25.75 17.30
N ASP A 26 15.61 26.45 16.67
CA ASP A 26 15.99 26.41 15.24
C ASP A 26 16.17 25.01 14.62
N TYR A 27 15.06 24.34 14.24
CA TYR A 27 15.02 22.91 13.88
C TYR A 27 14.89 22.61 12.38
N MET A 28 15.19 23.57 11.53
CA MET A 28 15.09 23.39 10.06
C MET A 28 16.50 23.18 9.47
N SER A 29 17.00 21.96 9.48
CA SER A 29 18.30 21.66 8.86
C SER A 29 18.39 20.26 8.24
N GLY A 30 17.40 19.88 7.49
CA GLY A 30 17.46 18.69 6.66
C GLY A 30 16.70 18.92 5.35
N VAL A 31 17.16 18.31 4.29
CA VAL A 31 16.44 18.29 3.00
C VAL A 31 15.97 16.87 2.78
N ILE A 32 14.68 16.68 2.54
CA ILE A 32 14.10 15.39 2.22
C ILE A 32 13.78 15.30 0.73
N ASP A 33 14.21 14.21 0.13
CA ASP A 33 13.75 13.79 -1.19
C ASP A 33 12.69 12.70 -1.00
N LEU A 34 11.43 13.07 -1.14
CA LEU A 34 10.32 12.13 -0.93
C LEU A 34 10.37 10.93 -1.87
N ASN A 35 10.91 11.08 -3.09
CA ASN A 35 11.07 9.93 -3.96
C ASN A 35 12.05 8.92 -3.40
N LYS A 36 13.18 9.38 -2.84
CA LYS A 36 14.15 8.49 -2.20
C LYS A 36 13.62 7.87 -0.91
N GLU A 37 12.80 8.62 -0.18
CA GLU A 37 12.23 8.15 1.08
C GLU A 37 11.11 7.11 0.88
N LEU A 38 10.21 7.37 -0.07
CA LEU A 38 9.02 6.56 -0.29
C LEU A 38 9.22 5.44 -1.31
N VAL A 39 10.18 5.58 -2.22
CA VAL A 39 10.38 4.66 -3.34
C VAL A 39 11.64 3.83 -3.15
N ARG A 40 11.49 2.58 -2.74
CA ARG A 40 12.62 1.65 -2.53
C ARG A 40 13.11 1.01 -3.84
N HIS A 41 12.18 0.73 -4.75
CA HIS A 41 12.44 0.08 -6.04
C HIS A 41 11.89 0.94 -7.17
N PRO A 42 12.64 1.96 -7.65
CA PRO A 42 12.14 2.95 -8.62
C PRO A 42 11.58 2.34 -9.91
N GLU A 43 12.22 1.28 -10.42
CA GLU A 43 11.81 0.59 -11.64
C GLU A 43 10.52 -0.24 -11.48
N ALA A 44 10.16 -0.58 -10.24
CA ALA A 44 8.98 -1.38 -9.92
C ALA A 44 7.86 -0.56 -9.25
N THR A 45 8.14 0.70 -8.91
CA THR A 45 7.20 1.56 -8.19
C THR A 45 6.46 2.49 -9.14
N PHE A 46 5.17 2.64 -8.91
CA PHE A 46 4.35 3.62 -9.61
C PHE A 46 3.34 4.26 -8.66
N TYR A 47 2.74 5.37 -9.09
CA TYR A 47 1.73 6.08 -8.33
C TYR A 47 0.35 5.82 -8.91
N GLY A 48 -0.64 5.63 -8.04
CA GLY A 48 -2.05 5.52 -8.38
C GLY A 48 -2.88 6.55 -7.64
N ARG A 49 -4.06 6.88 -8.17
CA ARG A 49 -5.03 7.74 -7.49
C ARG A 49 -6.26 6.91 -7.15
N VAL A 50 -6.72 7.04 -5.92
CA VAL A 50 -7.92 6.34 -5.45
C VAL A 50 -9.17 6.94 -6.08
N VAL A 51 -10.05 6.08 -6.58
CA VAL A 51 -11.39 6.41 -7.05
C VAL A 51 -12.38 5.55 -6.30
N GLY A 52 -13.44 6.16 -5.78
CA GLY A 52 -14.48 5.48 -5.00
C GLY A 52 -14.16 5.32 -3.52
N ASP A 53 -15.06 4.61 -2.81
CA ASP A 53 -15.10 4.57 -1.35
C ASP A 53 -14.95 3.16 -0.76
N SER A 54 -14.52 2.18 -1.55
CA SER A 54 -14.47 0.77 -1.10
C SER A 54 -13.48 0.49 0.01
N MET A 55 -12.59 1.43 0.35
CA MET A 55 -11.55 1.33 1.37
C MET A 55 -11.65 2.43 2.44
N ILE A 56 -12.81 3.07 2.57
CA ILE A 56 -13.00 4.23 3.46
C ILE A 56 -12.85 3.87 4.94
N ASP A 57 -13.27 2.68 5.36
CA ASP A 57 -13.13 2.22 6.75
C ASP A 57 -11.66 1.91 7.11
N ALA A 58 -10.77 1.84 6.13
CA ALA A 58 -9.32 1.77 6.30
C ALA A 58 -8.64 3.16 6.25
N GLY A 59 -9.42 4.24 6.21
CA GLY A 59 -8.91 5.61 6.13
C GLY A 59 -8.43 6.02 4.74
N ILE A 60 -8.79 5.27 3.70
CA ILE A 60 -8.44 5.59 2.32
C ILE A 60 -9.61 6.30 1.65
N ASN A 61 -9.36 7.50 1.18
CA ASN A 61 -10.39 8.35 0.59
C ASN A 61 -10.19 8.52 -0.90
N GLU A 62 -11.27 8.85 -1.59
CA GLU A 62 -11.19 9.24 -2.99
C GLU A 62 -10.22 10.43 -3.17
N GLY A 63 -9.37 10.33 -4.16
CA GLY A 63 -8.34 11.34 -4.46
C GLY A 63 -6.99 11.12 -3.78
N ASP A 64 -6.90 10.20 -2.80
CA ASP A 64 -5.62 9.83 -2.20
C ASP A 64 -4.64 9.29 -3.25
N VAL A 65 -3.35 9.53 -3.02
CA VAL A 65 -2.30 9.01 -3.88
C VAL A 65 -1.66 7.80 -3.23
N LEU A 66 -1.60 6.71 -3.98
CA LEU A 66 -0.97 5.46 -3.58
C LEU A 66 0.44 5.37 -4.14
N VAL A 67 1.39 4.93 -3.34
CA VAL A 67 2.71 4.45 -3.79
C VAL A 67 2.62 2.93 -3.86
N ILE A 68 2.85 2.36 -5.03
CA ILE A 68 2.58 0.94 -5.31
C ILE A 68 3.86 0.31 -5.84
N ASP A 69 4.29 -0.78 -5.21
CA ASP A 69 5.50 -1.52 -5.58
C ASP A 69 5.13 -2.90 -6.13
N LYS A 70 5.50 -3.15 -7.39
CA LYS A 70 5.26 -4.42 -8.10
C LYS A 70 6.26 -5.52 -7.73
N SER A 71 7.38 -5.17 -7.11
CA SER A 71 8.43 -6.14 -6.75
C SER A 71 8.14 -6.86 -5.44
N ILE A 72 7.18 -6.36 -4.65
CA ILE A 72 6.81 -6.95 -3.36
C ILE A 72 5.81 -8.08 -3.60
N GLU A 73 6.13 -9.27 -3.05
CA GLU A 73 5.19 -10.38 -3.02
C GLU A 73 4.12 -10.13 -1.95
N PRO A 74 2.82 -10.14 -2.29
CA PRO A 74 1.75 -9.90 -1.34
C PRO A 74 1.68 -10.94 -0.24
N SER A 75 1.42 -10.47 0.98
CA SER A 75 1.18 -11.27 2.19
C SER A 75 -0.28 -11.13 2.64
N GLU A 76 -0.70 -12.02 3.54
CA GLU A 76 -2.03 -11.95 4.15
C GLU A 76 -2.29 -10.57 4.77
N GLY A 77 -3.37 -9.94 4.35
CA GLY A 77 -3.79 -8.62 4.84
C GLY A 77 -3.11 -7.43 4.16
N ASP A 78 -2.24 -7.64 3.18
CA ASP A 78 -1.65 -6.53 2.42
C ASP A 78 -2.70 -5.81 1.58
N MET A 79 -2.55 -4.50 1.50
CA MET A 79 -3.33 -3.67 0.58
C MET A 79 -2.69 -3.72 -0.80
N CYS A 80 -3.46 -4.17 -1.80
CA CYS A 80 -2.96 -4.36 -3.15
C CYS A 80 -3.84 -3.66 -4.19
N VAL A 81 -3.19 -3.23 -5.26
CA VAL A 81 -3.88 -2.91 -6.51
C VAL A 81 -3.95 -4.19 -7.32
N CYS A 82 -5.18 -4.62 -7.59
CA CYS A 82 -5.50 -5.84 -8.32
C CYS A 82 -6.21 -5.49 -9.63
N PHE A 83 -5.99 -6.31 -10.64
CA PHE A 83 -6.79 -6.30 -11.86
C PHE A 83 -7.72 -7.52 -11.83
N VAL A 84 -9.00 -7.29 -12.01
CA VAL A 84 -10.04 -8.34 -11.96
C VAL A 84 -11.02 -8.11 -13.10
N ASP A 85 -11.12 -9.05 -14.02
CA ASP A 85 -12.12 -9.07 -15.11
C ASP A 85 -12.25 -7.74 -15.89
N GLY A 86 -11.09 -7.09 -16.14
CA GLY A 86 -11.03 -5.84 -16.92
C GLY A 86 -10.95 -4.56 -16.09
N GLU A 87 -11.05 -4.63 -14.76
CA GLU A 87 -11.07 -3.45 -13.88
C GLU A 87 -9.98 -3.46 -12.83
N PHE A 88 -9.47 -2.28 -12.48
CA PHE A 88 -8.57 -2.13 -11.35
C PHE A 88 -9.34 -1.97 -10.05
N ALA A 89 -8.89 -2.64 -9.01
CA ALA A 89 -9.48 -2.58 -7.69
C ALA A 89 -8.40 -2.44 -6.60
N LEU A 90 -8.65 -1.56 -5.64
CA LEU A 90 -7.86 -1.47 -4.41
C LEU A 90 -8.56 -2.29 -3.32
N LYS A 91 -7.89 -3.32 -2.80
CA LYS A 91 -8.45 -4.23 -1.80
C LYS A 91 -7.35 -4.75 -0.87
N PHE A 92 -7.75 -5.24 0.30
CA PHE A 92 -6.90 -6.15 1.05
C PHE A 92 -6.95 -7.54 0.44
N VAL A 93 -5.80 -8.20 0.37
CA VAL A 93 -5.74 -9.61 -0.05
C VAL A 93 -5.83 -10.52 1.15
N SER A 94 -6.61 -11.60 1.02
CA SER A 94 -6.67 -12.67 2.01
C SER A 94 -6.57 -14.02 1.32
N PHE A 95 -5.75 -14.89 1.89
CA PHE A 95 -5.59 -16.27 1.45
C PHE A 95 -6.43 -17.23 2.28
N ARG A 96 -7.42 -16.70 2.99
CA ARG A 96 -8.38 -17.43 3.83
C ARG A 96 -9.79 -16.96 3.54
N ASP A 97 -10.74 -17.89 3.62
CA ASP A 97 -12.15 -17.54 3.51
C ASP A 97 -12.57 -16.62 4.68
N PRO A 98 -13.02 -15.38 4.41
CA PRO A 98 -13.40 -14.42 5.42
C PRO A 98 -14.68 -14.81 6.17
N PHE A 99 -15.43 -15.78 5.67
CA PHE A 99 -16.68 -16.26 6.29
C PHE A 99 -16.46 -17.47 7.23
N VAL A 100 -15.26 -18.05 7.26
CA VAL A 100 -14.91 -19.10 8.24
C VAL A 100 -14.54 -18.45 9.56
N GLN A 101 -15.25 -18.81 10.64
CA GLN A 101 -15.02 -18.29 11.99
C GLN A 101 -13.58 -18.57 12.44
N GLY A 102 -12.84 -17.52 12.75
CA GLY A 102 -11.43 -17.54 13.15
C GLY A 102 -10.53 -16.64 12.32
N ALA A 103 -10.99 -16.08 11.21
CA ALA A 103 -10.27 -15.06 10.45
C ALA A 103 -10.43 -13.70 11.16
N SER A 104 -9.53 -13.37 12.06
CA SER A 104 -9.42 -12.02 12.60
C SER A 104 -8.84 -11.12 11.50
N VAL A 105 -9.69 -10.29 10.89
CA VAL A 105 -9.26 -9.15 10.07
C VAL A 105 -8.73 -8.07 11.02
N GLY A 106 -7.49 -8.16 11.36
CA GLY A 106 -6.80 -7.26 12.27
C GLY A 106 -5.31 -7.49 12.19
N GLY A 107 -4.71 -7.12 11.06
CA GLY A 107 -3.27 -7.12 10.90
C GLY A 107 -2.65 -5.98 11.70
N GLN A 108 -2.19 -6.28 12.92
CA GLN A 108 -1.17 -5.44 13.53
C GLN A 108 0.10 -5.57 12.68
N ALA A 109 0.61 -4.44 12.21
CA ALA A 109 1.92 -4.34 11.59
C ALA A 109 2.99 -4.85 12.58
N GLY A 110 3.30 -6.13 12.49
CA GLY A 110 4.37 -6.77 13.26
C GLY A 110 5.69 -6.48 12.59
N SER A 111 6.45 -5.54 13.16
CA SER A 111 7.85 -5.32 12.86
C SER A 111 8.65 -6.62 13.13
N ARG A 112 9.11 -7.28 12.09
CA ARG A 112 10.24 -8.22 12.16
C ARG A 112 11.15 -7.96 10.97
N GLY A 113 12.28 -7.27 11.28
CA GLY A 113 13.42 -7.19 10.39
C GLY A 113 13.97 -8.58 10.10
N GLY A 114 13.87 -8.98 8.86
CA GLY A 114 14.57 -10.10 8.27
C GLY A 114 14.80 -9.75 6.82
N VAL A 115 16.06 -9.66 6.42
CA VAL A 115 16.46 -9.48 5.02
C VAL A 115 15.95 -10.71 4.27
N ARG A 116 14.87 -10.56 3.52
CA ARG A 116 14.39 -11.57 2.58
C ARG A 116 15.02 -11.33 1.23
N GLU A 117 15.70 -12.34 0.72
CA GLU A 117 16.18 -12.36 -0.66
C GLU A 117 15.06 -11.97 -1.64
N VAL A 118 15.40 -11.01 -2.51
CA VAL A 118 14.54 -10.57 -3.61
C VAL A 118 14.38 -11.73 -4.59
N ARG A 119 13.32 -12.51 -4.44
CA ARG A 119 12.90 -13.46 -5.48
C ARG A 119 12.08 -12.67 -6.49
N LYS A 120 12.48 -12.74 -7.77
CA LYS A 120 11.74 -12.19 -8.89
C LYS A 120 10.27 -12.59 -8.77
N ALA A 121 9.39 -11.60 -8.70
CA ALA A 121 7.95 -11.83 -8.72
C ALA A 121 7.59 -12.57 -10.02
N PRO A 122 6.86 -13.69 -9.95
CA PRO A 122 6.31 -14.29 -11.15
C PRO A 122 5.28 -13.34 -11.74
N THR A 123 5.42 -13.02 -13.02
CA THR A 123 4.57 -12.10 -13.79
C THR A 123 3.15 -12.64 -14.00
N SER A 124 2.87 -13.82 -13.55
CA SER A 124 1.55 -14.43 -13.44
C SER A 124 1.47 -15.12 -12.09
N TYR A 125 0.63 -14.61 -11.20
CA TYR A 125 0.32 -15.28 -9.96
C TYR A 125 -0.34 -16.61 -10.33
N ASN A 126 0.38 -17.70 -10.11
CA ASN A 126 -0.15 -19.03 -10.36
C ASN A 126 -1.11 -19.35 -9.22
N ILE A 127 -2.39 -19.00 -9.41
CA ILE A 127 -3.51 -19.21 -8.49
C ILE A 127 -3.63 -20.69 -8.07
N LEU A 128 -3.08 -21.59 -8.90
CA LEU A 128 -3.15 -23.05 -8.74
C LEU A 128 -2.43 -23.60 -7.49
N GLY A 129 -1.66 -22.79 -6.76
CA GLY A 129 -1.01 -23.23 -5.52
C GLY A 129 -1.69 -22.73 -4.22
N ARG A 130 -2.60 -21.73 -4.31
CA ARG A 130 -3.32 -21.17 -3.15
C ARG A 130 -4.82 -21.27 -3.40
N ARG A 131 -5.45 -22.15 -2.67
CA ARG A 131 -6.84 -22.58 -2.91
C ARG A 131 -7.90 -21.52 -2.67
N ASP A 132 -7.60 -20.47 -1.90
CA ASP A 132 -8.58 -19.42 -1.56
C ASP A 132 -7.90 -18.05 -1.61
N LEU A 133 -8.20 -17.27 -2.63
CA LEU A 133 -7.80 -15.87 -2.71
C LEU A 133 -9.04 -14.99 -2.68
N TRP A 134 -9.08 -14.12 -1.68
CA TRP A 134 -10.16 -13.18 -1.48
C TRP A 134 -9.65 -11.75 -1.54
N LEU A 135 -10.44 -10.87 -2.13
CA LEU A 135 -10.21 -9.44 -2.13
C LEU A 135 -11.24 -8.80 -1.19
N LEU A 136 -10.73 -8.24 -0.10
CA LEU A 136 -11.56 -7.71 0.97
C LEU A 136 -11.67 -6.18 0.87
N PRO A 137 -12.88 -5.61 0.72
CA PRO A 137 -13.10 -4.18 0.86
C PRO A 137 -13.01 -3.77 2.34
N ALA A 138 -12.65 -2.51 2.59
CA ALA A 138 -12.79 -1.87 3.89
C ALA A 138 -13.94 -0.87 3.84
N ASN A 139 -15.11 -1.36 3.49
CA ASN A 139 -16.37 -0.64 3.52
C ASN A 139 -17.51 -1.67 3.51
N LYS A 140 -18.37 -1.61 4.50
CA LYS A 140 -19.51 -2.54 4.70
C LYS A 140 -20.52 -2.56 3.56
N LYS A 141 -20.52 -1.55 2.69
CA LYS A 141 -21.38 -1.49 1.50
C LYS A 141 -20.98 -2.52 0.44
N TYR A 142 -19.71 -2.96 0.44
CA TYR A 142 -19.16 -3.85 -0.57
C TYR A 142 -18.92 -5.23 0.02
N LYS A 143 -19.12 -6.25 -0.82
CA LYS A 143 -18.87 -7.64 -0.43
C LYS A 143 -17.44 -8.05 -0.80
N PRO A 144 -16.82 -8.99 -0.05
CA PRO A 144 -15.60 -9.65 -0.48
C PRO A 144 -15.76 -10.30 -1.87
N ILE A 145 -14.68 -10.28 -2.65
CA ILE A 145 -14.62 -10.91 -3.96
C ILE A 145 -13.75 -12.16 -3.85
N HIS A 146 -14.34 -13.32 -4.14
CA HIS A 146 -13.59 -14.57 -4.24
C HIS A 146 -13.02 -14.72 -5.64
N ILE A 147 -11.72 -14.87 -5.76
CA ILE A 147 -11.06 -15.11 -7.04
C ILE A 147 -11.13 -16.60 -7.35
N GLN A 148 -11.81 -16.92 -8.44
CA GLN A 148 -12.06 -18.30 -8.89
C GLN A 148 -11.25 -18.61 -10.14
N GLU A 149 -11.16 -19.91 -10.44
CA GLU A 149 -10.63 -20.38 -11.71
C GLU A 149 -11.52 -19.84 -12.85
N GLY A 150 -10.92 -19.08 -13.77
CA GLY A 150 -11.62 -18.43 -14.87
C GLY A 150 -11.72 -16.91 -14.76
N ASN A 151 -11.44 -16.30 -13.59
CA ASN A 151 -11.28 -14.85 -13.52
C ASN A 151 -9.99 -14.41 -14.24
N ASP A 152 -10.08 -13.34 -15.02
CA ASP A 152 -8.90 -12.62 -15.48
C ASP A 152 -8.36 -11.78 -14.33
N PHE A 153 -7.37 -12.34 -13.60
CA PHE A 153 -6.89 -11.78 -12.35
C PHE A 153 -5.37 -11.64 -12.33
N SER A 154 -4.93 -10.49 -11.84
CA SER A 154 -3.52 -10.28 -11.49
C SER A 154 -3.38 -9.27 -10.34
N ILE A 155 -2.35 -9.47 -9.50
CA ILE A 155 -1.95 -8.45 -8.51
C ILE A 155 -0.93 -7.55 -9.18
N TRP A 156 -1.26 -6.26 -9.28
CA TRP A 156 -0.41 -5.27 -9.93
C TRP A 156 0.69 -4.76 -9.02
N GLY A 157 0.45 -4.74 -7.72
CA GLY A 157 1.47 -4.39 -6.74
C GLY A 157 0.89 -4.16 -5.35
N VAL A 158 1.79 -4.15 -4.38
CA VAL A 158 1.48 -3.88 -2.98
C VAL A 158 1.54 -2.37 -2.73
N VAL A 159 0.57 -1.82 -2.04
CA VAL A 159 0.57 -0.42 -1.62
C VAL A 159 1.52 -0.27 -0.43
N THR A 160 2.54 0.55 -0.60
CA THR A 160 3.55 0.82 0.43
C THR A 160 3.25 2.09 1.22
N TYR A 161 2.67 3.09 0.58
CA TYR A 161 2.26 4.34 1.22
C TYR A 161 0.95 4.85 0.63
N VAL A 162 0.23 5.59 1.48
CA VAL A 162 -0.94 6.37 1.08
C VAL A 162 -0.68 7.82 1.45
N ILE A 163 -0.79 8.70 0.48
CA ILE A 163 -0.62 10.15 0.66
C ILE A 163 -2.00 10.77 0.65
N HIS A 164 -2.41 11.21 1.81
CA HIS A 164 -3.73 11.80 2.04
C HIS A 164 -3.66 13.32 2.04
N LYS A 165 -4.57 13.97 1.29
CA LYS A 165 -4.71 15.42 1.29
C LYS A 165 -5.68 15.83 2.39
N THR A 166 -5.22 16.60 3.36
CA THR A 166 -6.00 17.04 4.53
C THR A 166 -6.78 18.34 4.28
N LYS A 167 -6.48 19.08 3.18
CA LYS A 167 -7.14 20.37 2.89
C LYS A 167 -7.23 20.64 1.38
#